data_a2d7f47805f0271f57b4872b6042c306
#
_entry.id   a2d7f47805f0271f57b4872b6042c306
#
_cell.length_a   1.000
_cell.length_b   1.000
_cell.length_c   1.000
_cell.angle_alpha   90.00
_cell.angle_beta   90.00
_cell.angle_gamma   90.00
#
_symmetry.space_group_name_H-M   'P 1'
#
loop_
_entity.id
_entity.type
_entity.pdbx_description
1 polymer ?
#
loop_
_entity_poly.entity_id
_entity_poly.type
_entity_poly.pdbx_seq_one_letter_code
_entity_poly.pdbx_strand_id
1 'polypeptide(L)'
;MKIIAFAGLAQSGKTTAANFIPGVKILSFADPVKQIALSSFNWDGIKDEKGRRLLQVIGTECGRAYDNDIWINKMREQIKIYTPLYNVIAIDDCRFDNEPELVKELGGIVIEILRPGCVPDGHASEQGISPHLIDYHIMNDSTLEQLKNNVLSIIAEYI
;
A
#
# COMPACT_ATOMS: atom_id res chain seq x y z
N MET A 1 -7.28 7.16 -16.31
CA MET A 1 -7.20 6.77 -14.90
C MET A 1 -5.74 6.90 -14.46
N LYS A 2 -5.49 7.43 -13.26
CA LYS A 2 -4.16 7.54 -12.66
C LYS A 2 -4.04 6.57 -11.50
N ILE A 3 -2.86 5.97 -11.33
CA ILE A 3 -2.57 5.05 -10.22
C ILE A 3 -1.42 5.62 -9.40
N ILE A 4 -1.60 5.66 -8.09
CA ILE A 4 -0.63 6.19 -7.14
C ILE A 4 -0.44 5.16 -6.04
N ALA A 5 0.77 4.69 -5.84
CA ALA A 5 1.08 3.78 -4.76
C ALA A 5 1.88 4.47 -3.66
N PHE A 6 1.58 4.12 -2.43
CA PHE A 6 2.31 4.55 -1.25
C PHE A 6 3.09 3.40 -0.64
N ALA A 7 4.39 3.61 -0.45
CA ALA A 7 5.32 2.70 0.20
C ALA A 7 5.84 3.28 1.52
N GLY A 8 6.54 2.48 2.29
CA GLY A 8 7.15 2.86 3.58
C GLY A 8 6.73 1.93 4.71
N LEU A 9 7.40 2.07 5.86
CA LEU A 9 7.20 1.22 7.03
C LEU A 9 5.79 1.31 7.62
N ALA A 10 5.45 0.36 8.48
CA ALA A 10 4.21 0.43 9.25
C ALA A 10 4.14 1.76 10.02
N GLN A 11 2.93 2.37 10.08
CA GLN A 11 2.67 3.63 10.76
C GLN A 11 3.38 4.88 10.18
N SER A 12 4.02 4.78 9.00
CA SER A 12 4.64 5.95 8.35
C SER A 12 3.64 7.00 7.86
N GLY A 13 2.35 6.67 7.70
CA GLY A 13 1.30 7.59 7.26
C GLY A 13 0.75 7.35 5.85
N LYS A 14 1.02 6.21 5.23
CA LYS A 14 0.59 5.86 3.86
C LYS A 14 -0.92 6.01 3.63
N THR A 15 -1.73 5.38 4.46
CA THR A 15 -3.20 5.47 4.37
C THR A 15 -3.70 6.91 4.58
N THR A 16 -3.06 7.65 5.49
CA THR A 16 -3.36 9.07 5.70
C THR A 16 -3.06 9.88 4.44
N ALA A 17 -1.90 9.65 3.83
CA ALA A 17 -1.49 10.29 2.58
C ALA A 17 -2.48 10.00 1.44
N ALA A 18 -2.88 8.74 1.26
CA ALA A 18 -3.86 8.33 0.26
C ALA A 18 -5.22 9.04 0.45
N ASN A 19 -5.67 9.20 1.69
CA ASN A 19 -6.94 9.87 2.00
C ASN A 19 -6.97 11.37 1.70
N PHE A 20 -5.84 12.02 1.48
CA PHE A 20 -5.80 13.44 1.07
C PHE A 20 -6.15 13.65 -0.42
N ILE A 21 -6.13 12.61 -1.24
CA ILE A 21 -6.39 12.72 -2.67
C ILE A 21 -7.90 12.82 -2.92
N PRO A 22 -8.40 13.91 -3.51
CA PRO A 22 -9.83 14.08 -3.74
C PRO A 22 -10.38 13.05 -4.72
N GLY A 23 -11.53 12.45 -4.39
CA GLY A 23 -12.23 11.50 -5.28
C GLY A 23 -11.48 10.19 -5.54
N VAL A 24 -10.50 9.87 -4.71
CA VAL A 24 -9.68 8.65 -4.83
C VAL A 24 -10.46 7.40 -4.43
N LYS A 25 -10.20 6.29 -5.13
CA LYS A 25 -10.49 4.94 -4.64
C LYS A 25 -9.22 4.38 -4.00
N ILE A 26 -9.26 4.06 -2.71
CA ILE A 26 -8.15 3.41 -2.02
C ILE A 26 -8.32 1.90 -2.11
N LEU A 27 -7.25 1.21 -2.49
CA LEU A 27 -7.09 -0.24 -2.51
C LEU A 27 -5.88 -0.64 -1.68
N SER A 28 -5.88 -1.85 -1.15
CA SER A 28 -4.75 -2.43 -0.41
C SER A 28 -4.46 -3.85 -0.90
N PHE A 29 -3.20 -4.21 -1.08
CA PHE A 29 -2.79 -5.60 -1.33
C PHE A 29 -3.19 -6.53 -0.19
N ALA A 30 -3.28 -6.00 1.04
CA ALA A 30 -3.70 -6.75 2.21
C ALA A 30 -5.22 -6.97 2.30
N ASP A 31 -6.06 -6.36 1.47
CA ASP A 31 -7.52 -6.51 1.59
C ASP A 31 -8.00 -7.95 1.39
N PRO A 32 -7.57 -8.72 0.37
CA PRO A 32 -7.92 -10.12 0.26
C PRO A 32 -7.38 -10.97 1.41
N VAL A 33 -6.21 -10.64 1.96
CA VAL A 33 -5.64 -11.32 3.14
C VAL A 33 -6.54 -11.10 4.36
N LYS A 34 -7.00 -9.87 4.60
CA LYS A 34 -7.94 -9.53 5.68
C LYS A 34 -9.28 -10.28 5.50
N GLN A 35 -9.79 -10.37 4.27
CA GLN A 35 -11.02 -11.11 4.00
C GLN A 35 -10.90 -12.59 4.35
N ILE A 36 -9.77 -13.23 4.03
CA ILE A 36 -9.49 -14.61 4.43
C ILE A 36 -9.41 -14.73 5.96
N ALA A 37 -8.73 -13.80 6.63
CA ALA A 37 -8.63 -13.80 8.09
C ALA A 37 -10.00 -13.67 8.76
N LEU A 38 -10.86 -12.78 8.27
CA LEU A 38 -12.23 -12.58 8.78
C LEU A 38 -13.11 -13.82 8.54
N SER A 39 -13.12 -14.34 7.31
CA SER A 39 -14.06 -15.39 6.90
C SER A 39 -13.65 -16.79 7.36
N SER A 40 -12.35 -17.09 7.42
CA SER A 40 -11.85 -18.45 7.66
C SER A 40 -11.25 -18.65 9.05
N PHE A 41 -10.83 -17.56 9.71
CA PHE A 41 -10.17 -17.61 11.03
C PHE A 41 -10.96 -16.89 12.12
N ASN A 42 -12.16 -16.35 11.80
CA ASN A 42 -12.96 -15.54 12.73
C ASN A 42 -12.14 -14.41 13.37
N TRP A 43 -11.24 -13.78 12.60
CA TRP A 43 -10.46 -12.65 13.08
C TRP A 43 -11.39 -11.46 13.40
N ASP A 44 -11.17 -10.79 14.51
CA ASP A 44 -11.99 -9.67 14.99
C ASP A 44 -11.67 -8.31 14.33
N GLY A 45 -10.69 -8.28 13.41
CA GLY A 45 -10.24 -7.06 12.76
C GLY A 45 -9.17 -6.27 13.54
N ILE A 46 -8.84 -6.69 14.77
CA ILE A 46 -7.86 -6.01 15.61
C ILE A 46 -6.43 -6.39 15.19
N LYS A 47 -5.61 -5.38 14.88
CA LYS A 47 -4.19 -5.55 14.51
C LYS A 47 -3.27 -5.50 15.74
N ASP A 48 -3.60 -6.28 16.77
CA ASP A 48 -2.69 -6.60 17.85
C ASP A 48 -1.55 -7.54 17.36
N GLU A 49 -0.69 -8.01 18.23
CA GLU A 49 0.41 -8.91 17.88
C GLU A 49 -0.09 -10.18 17.19
N LYS A 50 -1.15 -10.81 17.74
CA LYS A 50 -1.76 -12.03 17.21
C LYS A 50 -2.41 -11.79 15.84
N GLY A 51 -3.17 -10.70 15.68
CA GLY A 51 -3.79 -10.33 14.42
C GLY A 51 -2.78 -10.01 13.34
N ARG A 52 -1.69 -9.28 13.67
CA ARG A 52 -0.60 -9.02 12.73
C ARG A 52 0.08 -10.30 12.28
N ARG A 53 0.38 -11.22 13.23
CA ARG A 53 0.99 -12.51 12.91
C ARG A 53 0.09 -13.34 12.00
N LEU A 54 -1.23 -13.38 12.23
CA LEU A 54 -2.18 -14.06 11.37
C LEU A 54 -2.13 -13.51 9.93
N LEU A 55 -2.15 -12.19 9.76
CA LEU A 55 -2.09 -11.56 8.43
C LEU A 55 -0.75 -11.84 7.73
N GLN A 56 0.37 -11.86 8.45
CA GLN A 56 1.68 -12.20 7.92
C GLN A 56 1.73 -13.66 7.43
N VAL A 57 1.21 -14.60 8.23
CA VAL A 57 1.14 -16.03 7.85
C VAL A 57 0.30 -16.21 6.60
N ILE A 58 -0.91 -15.68 6.55
CA ILE A 58 -1.80 -15.82 5.38
C ILE A 58 -1.17 -15.13 4.16
N GLY A 59 -0.70 -13.90 4.31
CA GLY A 59 -0.23 -13.08 3.20
C GLY A 59 1.11 -13.54 2.63
N THR A 60 2.07 -13.85 3.48
CA THR A 60 3.46 -14.12 3.08
C THR A 60 3.79 -15.61 3.15
N GLU A 61 3.67 -16.22 4.33
CA GLU A 61 4.14 -17.58 4.54
C GLU A 61 3.28 -18.63 3.83
N CYS A 62 2.00 -18.33 3.59
CA CYS A 62 1.09 -19.18 2.84
C CYS A 62 0.88 -18.66 1.41
N GLY A 63 0.33 -17.45 1.26
CA GLY A 63 -0.06 -16.91 -0.04
C GLY A 63 1.12 -16.72 -0.99
N ARG A 64 2.10 -15.90 -0.65
CA ARG A 64 3.27 -15.64 -1.51
C ARG A 64 4.21 -16.84 -1.64
N ALA A 65 4.27 -17.71 -0.64
CA ALA A 65 5.03 -18.96 -0.73
C ALA A 65 4.41 -19.94 -1.73
N TYR A 66 3.08 -19.92 -1.90
CA TYR A 66 2.38 -20.70 -2.91
C TYR A 66 2.51 -20.09 -4.31
N ASP A 67 2.24 -18.77 -4.43
CA ASP A 67 2.35 -18.00 -5.66
C ASP A 67 2.76 -16.56 -5.31
N ASN A 68 3.98 -16.16 -5.69
CA ASN A 68 4.51 -14.84 -5.38
C ASN A 68 3.63 -13.70 -5.92
N ASP A 69 2.89 -13.94 -7.00
CA ASP A 69 2.05 -12.95 -7.67
C ASP A 69 0.55 -13.07 -7.32
N ILE A 70 0.19 -13.91 -6.34
CA ILE A 70 -1.21 -14.13 -5.95
C ILE A 70 -1.94 -12.81 -5.62
N TRP A 71 -1.30 -11.91 -4.87
CA TRP A 71 -1.89 -10.62 -4.49
C TRP A 71 -1.81 -9.59 -5.61
N ILE A 72 -0.80 -9.69 -6.48
CA ILE A 72 -0.67 -8.90 -7.71
C ILE A 72 -1.86 -9.18 -8.64
N ASN A 73 -2.17 -10.44 -8.86
CA ASN A 73 -3.30 -10.85 -9.69
C ASN A 73 -4.63 -10.38 -9.11
N LYS A 74 -4.80 -10.47 -7.78
CA LYS A 74 -6.00 -9.93 -7.09
C LYS A 74 -6.11 -8.41 -7.23
N MET A 75 -5.01 -7.69 -7.10
CA MET A 75 -4.99 -6.23 -7.28
C MET A 75 -5.33 -5.85 -8.72
N ARG A 76 -4.82 -6.55 -9.73
CA ARG A 76 -5.20 -6.32 -11.14
C ARG A 76 -6.70 -6.46 -11.36
N GLU A 77 -7.34 -7.46 -10.77
CA GLU A 77 -8.80 -7.65 -10.83
C GLU A 77 -9.53 -6.46 -10.21
N GLN A 78 -9.11 -6.00 -9.03
CA GLN A 78 -9.70 -4.85 -8.34
C GLN A 78 -9.55 -3.55 -9.16
N ILE A 79 -8.35 -3.29 -9.69
CA ILE A 79 -8.11 -2.11 -10.53
C ILE A 79 -9.05 -2.12 -11.75
N LYS A 80 -9.23 -3.25 -12.43
CA LYS A 80 -10.16 -3.36 -13.58
C LYS A 80 -11.60 -3.04 -13.19
N ILE A 81 -12.05 -3.48 -12.01
CA ILE A 81 -13.41 -3.21 -11.53
C ILE A 81 -13.62 -1.70 -11.29
N TYR A 82 -12.63 -1.02 -10.70
CA TYR A 82 -12.78 0.38 -10.29
C TYR A 82 -12.37 1.39 -11.37
N THR A 83 -11.63 0.99 -12.40
CA THR A 83 -11.22 1.85 -13.53
C THR A 83 -12.37 2.64 -14.16
N PRO A 84 -13.55 2.05 -14.44
CA PRO A 84 -14.65 2.82 -15.04
C PRO A 84 -15.37 3.76 -14.07
N LEU A 85 -15.12 3.64 -12.77
CA LEU A 85 -15.83 4.37 -11.72
C LEU A 85 -15.02 5.51 -11.11
N TYR A 86 -13.68 5.46 -11.21
CA TYR A 86 -12.78 6.41 -10.56
C TYR A 86 -11.69 6.89 -11.50
N ASN A 87 -11.37 8.18 -11.43
CA ASN A 87 -10.27 8.77 -12.19
C ASN A 87 -8.90 8.51 -11.55
N VAL A 88 -8.89 8.29 -10.22
CA VAL A 88 -7.67 8.07 -9.44
C VAL A 88 -7.86 6.87 -8.52
N ILE A 89 -6.92 5.94 -8.56
CA ILE A 89 -6.79 4.82 -7.61
C ILE A 89 -5.49 5.01 -6.82
N ALA A 90 -5.58 4.95 -5.50
CA ALA A 90 -4.42 4.90 -4.62
C ALA A 90 -4.27 3.50 -4.04
N ILE A 91 -3.03 3.01 -3.95
CA ILE A 91 -2.66 1.77 -3.27
C ILE A 91 -1.84 2.17 -2.04
N ASP A 92 -2.31 1.84 -0.84
CA ASP A 92 -1.78 2.42 0.39
C ASP A 92 -0.84 1.51 1.20
N ASP A 93 -0.41 0.38 0.62
CA ASP A 93 0.35 -0.62 1.37
C ASP A 93 1.43 -1.37 0.58
N CYS A 94 2.09 -0.73 -0.40
CA CYS A 94 3.21 -1.33 -1.13
C CYS A 94 4.37 -1.71 -0.18
N ARG A 95 4.83 -2.97 -0.24
CA ARG A 95 5.83 -3.54 0.65
C ARG A 95 6.82 -4.50 -0.01
N PHE A 96 6.48 -5.07 -1.17
CA PHE A 96 7.29 -6.02 -1.93
C PHE A 96 7.49 -5.49 -3.35
N ASP A 97 8.64 -5.74 -3.96
CA ASP A 97 9.03 -5.14 -5.24
C ASP A 97 8.05 -5.40 -6.38
N ASN A 98 7.41 -6.57 -6.45
CA ASN A 98 6.41 -6.87 -7.48
C ASN A 98 5.13 -6.01 -7.37
N GLU A 99 4.88 -5.36 -6.25
CA GLU A 99 3.72 -4.47 -6.05
C GLU A 99 3.92 -3.12 -6.77
N PRO A 100 5.01 -2.36 -6.53
CA PRO A 100 5.29 -1.17 -7.31
C PRO A 100 5.63 -1.49 -8.78
N GLU A 101 6.17 -2.66 -9.12
CA GLU A 101 6.34 -3.09 -10.52
C GLU A 101 5.00 -3.13 -11.26
N LEU A 102 3.94 -3.69 -10.65
CA LEU A 102 2.58 -3.62 -11.18
C LEU A 102 2.13 -2.17 -11.41
N VAL A 103 2.38 -1.29 -10.43
CA VAL A 103 2.00 0.13 -10.53
C VAL A 103 2.70 0.80 -11.72
N LYS A 104 4.00 0.55 -11.90
CA LYS A 104 4.79 1.04 -13.04
C LYS A 104 4.29 0.51 -14.38
N GLU A 105 4.01 -0.78 -14.46
CA GLU A 105 3.44 -1.40 -15.66
C GLU A 105 2.14 -0.71 -16.11
N LEU A 106 1.34 -0.27 -15.14
CA LEU A 106 0.08 0.44 -15.38
C LEU A 106 0.25 1.95 -15.58
N GLY A 107 1.48 2.46 -15.67
CA GLY A 107 1.79 3.88 -15.86
C GLY A 107 1.57 4.73 -14.61
N GLY A 108 1.59 4.10 -13.43
CA GLY A 108 1.44 4.76 -12.13
C GLY A 108 2.75 5.29 -11.55
N ILE A 109 2.63 6.01 -10.43
CA ILE A 109 3.77 6.51 -9.64
C ILE A 109 3.78 5.88 -8.24
N VAL A 110 4.98 5.81 -7.67
CA VAL A 110 5.24 5.26 -6.34
C VAL A 110 5.84 6.35 -5.45
N ILE A 111 5.19 6.61 -4.33
CA ILE A 111 5.58 7.63 -3.34
C ILE A 111 5.96 6.91 -2.05
N GLU A 112 7.18 7.04 -1.60
CA GLU A 112 7.59 6.53 -0.30
C GLU A 112 7.37 7.57 0.80
N ILE A 113 6.69 7.15 1.88
CA ILE A 113 6.50 7.98 3.08
C ILE A 113 7.51 7.56 4.13
N LEU A 114 8.45 8.44 4.42
CA LEU A 114 9.48 8.27 5.44
C LEU A 114 9.06 8.98 6.73
N ARG A 115 9.02 8.27 7.85
CA ARG A 115 8.67 8.85 9.15
C ARG A 115 9.72 8.48 10.19
N PRO A 116 10.34 9.47 10.87
CA PRO A 116 11.25 9.22 11.98
C PRO A 116 10.57 8.39 13.08
N GLY A 117 11.32 7.45 13.67
CA GLY A 117 10.81 6.59 14.74
C GLY A 117 10.02 5.35 14.29
N CYS A 118 9.70 5.19 13.01
CA CYS A 118 9.22 3.91 12.49
C CYS A 118 10.39 2.92 12.42
N VAL A 119 10.21 1.74 13.02
CA VAL A 119 11.23 0.68 13.06
C VAL A 119 10.62 -0.58 12.43
N PRO A 120 11.36 -1.26 11.52
CA PRO A 120 10.93 -2.54 10.98
C PRO A 120 10.74 -3.58 12.08
N ASP A 121 9.70 -4.40 11.99
CA ASP A 121 9.45 -5.51 12.93
C ASP A 121 10.27 -6.77 12.63
N GLY A 122 11.12 -6.73 11.60
CA GLY A 122 11.96 -7.84 11.15
C GLY A 122 11.25 -8.81 10.17
N HIS A 123 9.98 -8.62 9.89
CA HIS A 123 9.27 -9.42 8.89
C HIS A 123 9.64 -8.98 7.46
N ALA A 124 9.57 -9.90 6.48
CA ALA A 124 9.90 -9.63 5.08
C ALA A 124 9.14 -8.43 4.49
N SER A 125 7.88 -8.21 4.91
CA SER A 125 7.08 -7.07 4.47
C SER A 125 7.53 -5.71 5.02
N GLU A 126 8.53 -5.64 5.87
CA GLU A 126 9.09 -4.43 6.46
C GLU A 126 10.54 -4.18 5.98
N GLN A 127 11.03 -4.93 4.99
CA GLN A 127 12.37 -4.74 4.41
C GLN A 127 12.43 -3.53 3.46
N GLY A 128 11.26 -2.98 3.09
CA GLY A 128 11.14 -1.90 2.11
C GLY A 128 11.18 -2.41 0.68
N ILE A 129 10.99 -1.51 -0.25
CA ILE A 129 11.04 -1.76 -1.70
C ILE A 129 12.33 -1.21 -2.30
N SER A 130 12.73 -1.75 -3.44
CA SER A 130 13.95 -1.32 -4.14
C SER A 130 13.88 0.16 -4.53
N PRO A 131 14.93 0.97 -4.23
CA PRO A 131 14.91 2.42 -4.46
C PRO A 131 14.60 2.84 -5.89
N HIS A 132 14.97 2.04 -6.89
CA HIS A 132 14.72 2.35 -8.31
C HIS A 132 13.23 2.28 -8.71
N LEU A 133 12.38 1.71 -7.85
CA LEU A 133 10.93 1.64 -8.05
C LEU A 133 10.18 2.84 -7.46
N ILE A 134 10.87 3.70 -6.69
CA ILE A 134 10.30 4.86 -6.03
C ILE A 134 10.51 6.10 -6.91
N ASP A 135 9.44 6.86 -7.16
CA ASP A 135 9.51 8.12 -7.91
C ASP A 135 9.70 9.33 -7.00
N TYR A 136 9.07 9.31 -5.82
CA TYR A 136 9.06 10.44 -4.89
C TYR A 136 9.24 9.96 -3.46
N HIS A 137 9.89 10.80 -2.65
CA HIS A 137 9.98 10.61 -1.20
C HIS A 137 9.29 11.77 -0.49
N ILE A 138 8.48 11.47 0.52
CA ILE A 138 7.88 12.46 1.42
C ILE A 138 8.36 12.18 2.84
N MET A 139 9.03 13.15 3.46
CA MET A 139 9.33 13.10 4.88
C MET A 139 8.09 13.51 5.68
N ASN A 140 7.62 12.62 6.55
CA ASN A 140 6.49 12.82 7.45
C ASN A 140 6.99 13.04 8.89
N ASP A 141 7.65 14.15 9.10
CA ASP A 141 8.29 14.55 10.38
C ASP A 141 7.71 15.83 10.99
N SER A 142 6.63 16.34 10.40
CA SER A 142 6.02 17.61 10.77
C SER A 142 4.50 17.45 10.99
N THR A 143 3.70 18.44 10.57
CA THR A 143 2.26 18.47 10.76
C THR A 143 1.50 17.64 9.70
N LEU A 144 0.28 17.28 10.03
CA LEU A 144 -0.64 16.63 9.09
C LEU A 144 -0.91 17.49 7.85
N GLU A 145 -0.97 18.82 8.03
CA GLU A 145 -1.15 19.79 6.96
C GLU A 145 0.06 19.80 6.01
N GLN A 146 1.27 19.72 6.54
CA GLN A 146 2.48 19.66 5.72
C GLN A 146 2.50 18.35 4.90
N LEU A 147 2.17 17.20 5.51
CA LEU A 147 2.05 15.94 4.78
C LEU A 147 1.03 16.06 3.64
N LYS A 148 -0.14 16.64 3.93
CA LYS A 148 -1.18 16.88 2.92
C LYS A 148 -0.68 17.74 1.77
N ASN A 149 -0.01 18.87 2.07
CA ASN A 149 0.50 19.77 1.05
C ASN A 149 1.56 19.10 0.17
N ASN A 150 2.46 18.31 0.76
CA ASN A 150 3.48 17.55 0.02
C ASN A 150 2.83 16.51 -0.92
N VAL A 151 1.83 15.77 -0.42
CA VAL A 151 1.09 14.81 -1.25
C VAL A 151 0.39 15.51 -2.41
N LEU A 152 -0.39 16.57 -2.13
CA LEU A 152 -1.15 17.27 -3.17
C LEU A 152 -0.27 17.95 -4.20
N SER A 153 0.93 18.43 -3.83
CA SER A 153 1.90 18.99 -4.78
C SER A 153 2.35 17.94 -5.80
N ILE A 154 2.76 16.75 -5.35
CA ILE A 154 3.15 15.66 -6.25
C ILE A 154 1.97 15.23 -7.14
N ILE A 155 0.77 15.12 -6.56
CA ILE A 155 -0.42 14.74 -7.32
C ILE A 155 -0.76 15.75 -8.40
N ALA A 156 -0.62 17.06 -8.13
CA ALA A 156 -0.88 18.13 -9.11
C ALA A 156 0.10 18.10 -10.29
N GLU A 157 1.34 17.63 -10.09
CA GLU A 157 2.31 17.45 -11.17
C GLU A 157 2.01 16.18 -12.01
N TYR A 158 1.42 15.16 -11.38
CA TYR A 158 1.19 13.86 -12.03
C TYR A 158 -0.15 13.78 -12.76
N ILE A 159 -1.21 14.44 -12.28
CA ILE A 159 -2.57 14.42 -12.85
C ILE A 159 -2.74 15.47 -13.93
#